data_17ef933ed302c38cf196c31b2c31b52c
#
_entry.id   17ef933ed302c38cf196c31b2c31b52c
#
_cell.length_a   1.000
_cell.length_b   1.000
_cell.length_c   1.000
_cell.angle_alpha   90.00
_cell.angle_beta   90.00
_cell.angle_gamma   90.00
#
_symmetry.space_group_name_H-M   'P 1'
#
loop_
_entity.id
_entity.type
_entity.pdbx_description
1 polymer ?
#
loop_
_entity_poly.entity_id
_entity_poly.type
_entity_poly.pdbx_seq_one_letter_code
_entity_poly.pdbx_strand_id
1 'polypeptide(L)'
;MQTKTYQTLFTLVQSLAGVNEFTSEEESYIINFTNRRFRQAYDANEFWPRYLVVGEARTVGANGVVPTNQTAMRNIGEFLRIHRNQPFNRNSEIEYNYFVTASGAHIMNIQPSNSTDVYVTYKLELPTIVSTSGVPLEYFYFMAHAVYADFLRMDGQNEKAIVEEQIAREYLDQELGKLDNINNNNSIGRKISTYVNRQSR
;
A
#
# COMPACT_ATOMS: atom_id res chain seq x y z
N MET A 1 -1.70 -7.49 11.64
CA MET A 1 -1.11 -7.95 10.37
C MET A 1 0.30 -8.47 10.66
N GLN A 2 0.67 -9.60 10.06
CA GLN A 2 1.92 -10.27 10.36
C GLN A 2 3.09 -9.64 9.59
N THR A 3 4.28 -9.67 10.21
CA THR A 3 5.54 -9.25 9.60
C THR A 3 6.61 -10.30 9.86
N LYS A 4 7.59 -10.41 8.95
CA LYS A 4 8.86 -11.10 9.17
C LYS A 4 9.97 -10.06 9.28
N THR A 5 11.08 -10.38 9.92
CA THR A 5 12.20 -9.44 9.99
C THR A 5 12.90 -9.32 8.63
N TYR A 6 13.53 -8.17 8.37
CA TYR A 6 14.40 -8.02 7.20
C TYR A 6 15.48 -9.12 7.16
N GLN A 7 16.04 -9.48 8.32
CA GLN A 7 17.03 -10.55 8.40
C GLN A 7 16.51 -11.89 7.88
N THR A 8 15.23 -12.21 8.11
CA THR A 8 14.62 -13.43 7.56
C THR A 8 14.52 -13.35 6.02
N LEU A 9 14.17 -12.19 5.48
CA LEU A 9 14.18 -11.97 4.02
C LEU A 9 15.59 -12.12 3.45
N PHE A 10 16.55 -11.48 4.08
CA PHE A 10 17.95 -11.51 3.68
C PHE A 10 18.50 -12.94 3.65
N THR A 11 18.26 -13.72 4.72
CA THR A 11 18.66 -15.15 4.78
C THR A 11 17.99 -15.98 3.67
N LEU A 12 16.73 -15.68 3.32
CA LEU A 12 16.08 -16.36 2.21
C LEU A 12 16.74 -16.02 0.87
N VAL A 13 17.09 -14.76 0.65
CA VAL A 13 17.83 -14.34 -0.57
C VAL A 13 19.20 -15.01 -0.63
N GLN A 14 19.94 -15.12 0.49
CA GLN A 14 21.21 -15.87 0.58
C GLN A 14 21.00 -17.34 0.17
N SER A 15 19.95 -17.97 0.68
CA SER A 15 19.63 -19.36 0.35
C SER A 15 19.30 -19.55 -1.13
N LEU A 16 18.55 -18.62 -1.74
CA LEU A 16 18.25 -18.64 -3.17
C LEU A 16 19.51 -18.47 -4.02
N ALA A 17 20.41 -17.58 -3.59
CA ALA A 17 21.69 -17.35 -4.27
C ALA A 17 22.69 -18.50 -4.07
N GLY A 18 22.46 -19.39 -3.10
CA GLY A 18 23.37 -20.48 -2.77
C GLY A 18 24.68 -20.01 -2.13
N VAL A 19 24.67 -18.83 -1.48
CA VAL A 19 25.82 -18.25 -0.79
C VAL A 19 25.63 -18.28 0.73
N ASN A 20 26.71 -18.45 1.47
CA ASN A 20 26.66 -18.43 2.92
C ASN A 20 26.66 -16.98 3.46
N GLU A 21 27.41 -16.11 2.83
CA GLU A 21 27.53 -14.70 3.22
C GLU A 21 27.65 -13.84 1.97
N PHE A 22 27.09 -12.63 2.01
CA PHE A 22 27.29 -11.58 1.04
C PHE A 22 28.41 -10.66 1.51
N THR A 23 29.11 -10.03 0.58
CA THR A 23 30.03 -8.95 0.88
C THR A 23 29.26 -7.71 1.36
N SER A 24 29.91 -6.79 2.07
CA SER A 24 29.29 -5.54 2.54
C SER A 24 28.72 -4.69 1.39
N GLU A 25 29.31 -4.79 0.20
CA GLU A 25 28.84 -4.11 -1.01
C GLU A 25 27.54 -4.76 -1.53
N GLU A 26 27.50 -6.09 -1.61
CA GLU A 26 26.31 -6.84 -2.02
C GLU A 26 25.15 -6.64 -1.03
N GLU A 27 25.42 -6.59 0.28
CA GLU A 27 24.40 -6.27 1.30
C GLU A 27 23.77 -4.90 1.05
N SER A 28 24.60 -3.91 0.68
CA SER A 28 24.14 -2.57 0.32
C SER A 28 23.25 -2.59 -0.93
N TYR A 29 23.57 -3.39 -1.94
CA TYR A 29 22.71 -3.55 -3.11
C TYR A 29 21.40 -4.24 -2.77
N ILE A 30 21.44 -5.30 -1.96
CA ILE A 30 20.25 -6.07 -1.57
C ILE A 30 19.25 -5.19 -0.81
N ILE A 31 19.69 -4.32 0.11
CA ILE A 31 18.76 -3.43 0.82
C ILE A 31 18.14 -2.40 -0.12
N ASN A 32 18.90 -1.90 -1.10
CA ASN A 32 18.39 -0.99 -2.12
C ASN A 32 17.37 -1.68 -3.04
N PHE A 33 17.65 -2.91 -3.48
CA PHE A 33 16.70 -3.72 -4.25
C PHE A 33 15.45 -4.00 -3.44
N THR A 34 15.59 -4.34 -2.15
CA THR A 34 14.47 -4.55 -1.23
C THR A 34 13.56 -3.33 -1.17
N ASN A 35 14.08 -2.13 -1.00
CA ASN A 35 13.29 -0.90 -0.97
C ASN A 35 12.60 -0.61 -2.31
N ARG A 36 13.28 -0.85 -3.43
CA ARG A 36 12.70 -0.71 -4.77
C ARG A 36 11.53 -1.68 -4.98
N ARG A 37 11.71 -2.95 -4.62
CA ARG A 37 10.68 -3.99 -4.78
C ARG A 37 9.54 -3.81 -3.78
N PHE A 38 9.82 -3.31 -2.58
CA PHE A 38 8.80 -2.95 -1.62
C PHE A 38 7.89 -1.83 -2.15
N ARG A 39 8.46 -0.80 -2.77
CA ARG A 39 7.69 0.24 -3.44
C ARG A 39 6.85 -0.33 -4.58
N GLN A 40 7.41 -1.20 -5.40
CA GLN A 40 6.67 -1.87 -6.48
C GLN A 40 5.45 -2.64 -5.96
N ALA A 41 5.61 -3.42 -4.88
CA ALA A 41 4.48 -4.13 -4.26
C ALA A 41 3.45 -3.17 -3.66
N TYR A 42 3.92 -2.10 -3.01
CA TYR A 42 3.04 -1.07 -2.45
C TYR A 42 2.21 -0.39 -3.55
N ASP A 43 2.81 -0.04 -4.69
CA ASP A 43 2.15 0.66 -5.79
C ASP A 43 1.21 -0.27 -6.60
N ALA A 44 1.34 -1.59 -6.45
CA ALA A 44 0.52 -2.57 -7.17
C ALA A 44 -0.97 -2.54 -6.82
N ASN A 45 -1.35 -1.99 -5.65
CA ASN A 45 -2.76 -1.85 -5.25
C ASN A 45 -2.94 -0.63 -4.35
N GLU A 46 -3.98 0.15 -4.61
CA GLU A 46 -4.35 1.33 -3.80
C GLU A 46 -4.93 0.94 -2.43
N PHE A 47 -5.56 -0.24 -2.34
CA PHE A 47 -6.35 -0.67 -1.18
C PHE A 47 -5.68 -1.75 -0.34
N TRP A 48 -4.34 -1.74 -0.24
CA TRP A 48 -3.66 -2.61 0.71
C TRP A 48 -4.15 -2.36 2.14
N PRO A 49 -4.77 -3.33 2.83
CA PRO A 49 -5.37 -3.10 4.15
C PRO A 49 -4.39 -2.60 5.21
N ARG A 50 -3.11 -2.92 5.05
CA ARG A 50 -2.03 -2.47 5.94
C ARG A 50 -1.80 -0.97 5.88
N TYR A 51 -1.94 -0.39 4.70
CA TYR A 51 -1.63 1.02 4.44
C TYR A 51 -2.87 1.88 4.26
N LEU A 52 -4.04 1.29 4.17
CA LEU A 52 -5.30 1.99 3.99
C LEU A 52 -5.82 2.55 5.33
N VAL A 53 -6.06 3.84 5.36
CA VAL A 53 -6.79 4.54 6.43
C VAL A 53 -8.08 5.06 5.84
N VAL A 54 -9.22 4.72 6.45
CA VAL A 54 -10.54 5.06 5.93
C VAL A 54 -11.23 6.07 6.83
N GLY A 55 -11.59 7.22 6.26
CA GLY A 55 -12.44 8.21 6.93
C GLY A 55 -11.82 8.83 8.19
N GLU A 56 -10.52 9.09 8.20
CA GLU A 56 -9.89 9.83 9.29
C GLU A 56 -10.26 11.31 9.20
N ALA A 57 -10.70 11.89 10.32
CA ALA A 57 -11.00 13.32 10.38
C ALA A 57 -9.73 14.14 10.23
N ARG A 58 -9.71 15.10 9.30
CA ARG A 58 -8.61 16.02 9.03
C ARG A 58 -9.13 17.45 8.94
N THR A 59 -8.42 18.38 9.54
CA THR A 59 -8.79 19.80 9.49
C THR A 59 -8.29 20.42 8.18
N VAL A 60 -9.19 21.11 7.49
CA VAL A 60 -8.87 21.87 6.27
C VAL A 60 -8.24 23.22 6.67
N GLY A 61 -7.08 23.52 6.08
CA GLY A 61 -6.43 24.81 6.27
C GLY A 61 -7.20 25.97 5.61
N ALA A 62 -6.81 27.22 5.95
CA ALA A 62 -7.47 28.44 5.48
C ALA A 62 -7.60 28.54 3.93
N ASN A 63 -6.72 27.87 3.20
CA ASN A 63 -6.70 27.87 1.73
C ASN A 63 -7.47 26.69 1.11
N GLY A 64 -8.30 25.97 1.87
CA GLY A 64 -9.01 24.79 1.37
C GLY A 64 -8.10 23.54 1.19
N VAL A 65 -6.94 23.50 1.85
CA VAL A 65 -5.94 22.45 1.71
C VAL A 65 -5.99 21.49 2.89
N VAL A 66 -6.03 20.20 2.62
CA VAL A 66 -5.74 19.15 3.59
C VAL A 66 -4.26 18.79 3.46
N PRO A 67 -3.41 19.13 4.45
CA PRO A 67 -1.98 18.86 4.36
C PRO A 67 -1.68 17.37 4.43
N THR A 68 -0.59 16.94 3.76
CA THR A 68 -0.10 15.55 3.84
C THR A 68 0.39 15.20 5.26
N ASN A 69 0.98 16.19 5.94
CA ASN A 69 1.48 16.06 7.30
C ASN A 69 0.66 16.96 8.23
N GLN A 70 0.03 16.39 9.22
CA GLN A 70 -0.68 17.14 10.26
C GLN A 70 -0.20 16.68 11.63
N THR A 71 0.04 17.63 12.53
CA THR A 71 0.56 17.35 13.88
C THR A 71 -0.26 16.25 14.58
N ALA A 72 0.41 15.29 15.17
CA ALA A 72 -0.15 14.10 15.84
C ALA A 72 -0.94 13.13 14.95
N MET A 73 -0.89 13.27 13.64
CA MET A 73 -1.52 12.37 12.69
C MET A 73 -0.48 11.63 11.83
N ARG A 74 -0.89 10.52 11.21
CA ARG A 74 -0.03 9.76 10.30
C ARG A 74 0.14 10.51 8.99
N ASN A 75 1.31 10.38 8.38
CA ASN A 75 1.58 10.98 7.08
C ASN A 75 0.77 10.31 5.97
N ILE A 76 0.22 11.13 5.10
CA ILE A 76 -0.51 10.70 3.91
C ILE A 76 0.50 10.49 2.78
N GLY A 77 0.60 9.26 2.27
CA GLY A 77 1.37 8.95 1.06
C GLY A 77 0.58 9.25 -0.21
N GLU A 78 -0.72 8.90 -0.20
CA GLU A 78 -1.60 9.09 -1.35
C GLU A 78 -3.03 9.34 -0.90
N PHE A 79 -3.66 10.39 -1.42
CA PHE A 79 -5.08 10.67 -1.18
C PHE A 79 -5.94 9.82 -2.11
N LEU A 80 -6.92 9.10 -1.55
CA LEU A 80 -7.83 8.26 -2.33
C LEU A 80 -9.22 8.88 -2.42
N ARG A 81 -9.77 9.37 -1.30
CA ARG A 81 -11.11 9.99 -1.25
C ARG A 81 -11.19 11.02 -0.13
N ILE A 82 -11.98 12.05 -0.34
CA ILE A 82 -12.28 13.06 0.68
C ILE A 82 -13.79 13.23 0.76
N HIS A 83 -14.36 13.00 1.95
CA HIS A 83 -15.79 13.10 2.20
C HIS A 83 -16.11 14.24 3.15
N ARG A 84 -17.28 14.83 2.98
CA ARG A 84 -17.79 15.85 3.90
C ARG A 84 -18.14 15.26 5.28
N ASN A 85 -18.71 14.05 5.29
CA ASN A 85 -19.14 13.36 6.49
C ASN A 85 -18.40 12.03 6.61
N GLN A 86 -18.42 11.42 7.80
CA GLN A 86 -17.80 10.14 8.04
C GLN A 86 -18.36 9.06 7.10
N PRO A 87 -17.54 8.32 6.35
CA PRO A 87 -17.99 7.45 5.25
C PRO A 87 -18.83 6.24 5.68
N PHE A 88 -18.91 5.95 6.98
CA PHE A 88 -19.73 4.88 7.54
C PHE A 88 -21.12 5.35 7.99
N ASN A 89 -21.43 6.65 7.87
CA ASN A 89 -22.73 7.20 8.21
C ASN A 89 -23.66 7.21 7.00
N ARG A 90 -24.92 6.79 7.14
CA ARG A 90 -25.87 6.61 6.02
C ARG A 90 -26.09 7.84 5.13
N ASN A 91 -25.71 9.03 5.60
CA ASN A 91 -25.85 10.30 4.88
C ASN A 91 -24.52 10.83 4.32
N SER A 92 -23.48 9.99 4.17
CA SER A 92 -22.11 10.39 3.93
C SER A 92 -21.68 10.41 2.46
N GLU A 93 -22.60 10.35 1.51
CA GLU A 93 -22.25 10.17 0.09
C GLU A 93 -21.73 11.42 -0.62
N ILE A 94 -21.47 12.54 0.09
CA ILE A 94 -20.90 13.73 -0.54
C ILE A 94 -19.38 13.60 -0.54
N GLU A 95 -18.85 13.19 -1.67
CA GLU A 95 -17.41 13.17 -1.94
C GLU A 95 -17.00 14.52 -2.56
N TYR A 96 -15.88 15.06 -2.10
CA TYR A 96 -15.33 16.30 -2.65
C TYR A 96 -14.43 16.00 -3.84
N ASN A 97 -14.52 16.85 -4.87
CA ASN A 97 -13.49 16.91 -5.90
C ASN A 97 -12.27 17.66 -5.34
N TYR A 98 -11.09 17.14 -5.60
CA TYR A 98 -9.83 17.72 -5.17
C TYR A 98 -8.73 17.50 -6.21
N PHE A 99 -7.66 18.27 -6.10
CA PHE A 99 -6.41 18.02 -6.80
C PHE A 99 -5.25 18.04 -5.80
N VAL A 100 -4.20 17.26 -6.09
CA VAL A 100 -3.07 17.09 -5.18
C VAL A 100 -1.90 17.95 -5.62
N THR A 101 -1.28 18.65 -4.66
CA THR A 101 -0.05 19.42 -4.84
C THR A 101 0.98 19.00 -3.80
N ALA A 102 2.16 19.59 -3.84
CA ALA A 102 3.20 19.35 -2.82
C ALA A 102 2.77 19.76 -1.40
N SER A 103 1.80 20.66 -1.25
CA SER A 103 1.28 21.10 0.06
C SER A 103 0.14 20.21 0.59
N GLY A 104 -0.44 19.34 -0.23
CA GLY A 104 -1.55 18.46 0.12
C GLY A 104 -2.69 18.48 -0.88
N ALA A 105 -3.87 18.00 -0.48
CA ALA A 105 -5.06 17.97 -1.32
C ALA A 105 -5.83 19.29 -1.21
N HIS A 106 -6.00 19.98 -2.32
CA HIS A 106 -6.83 21.17 -2.45
C HIS A 106 -8.26 20.77 -2.79
N ILE A 107 -9.20 21.05 -1.91
CA ILE A 107 -10.61 20.74 -2.10
C ILE A 107 -11.25 21.82 -2.94
N MET A 108 -11.91 21.38 -4.02
CA MET A 108 -12.66 22.30 -4.88
C MET A 108 -13.98 22.72 -4.23
N ASN A 109 -14.34 24.00 -4.38
CA ASN A 109 -15.61 24.56 -3.92
C ASN A 109 -15.89 24.43 -2.41
N ILE A 110 -14.87 24.28 -1.59
CA ILE A 110 -15.00 24.41 -0.16
C ILE A 110 -14.76 25.89 0.21
N GLN A 111 -15.67 26.46 1.02
CA GLN A 111 -15.38 27.71 1.72
C GLN A 111 -14.92 27.35 3.13
N PRO A 112 -13.64 27.35 3.41
CA PRO A 112 -13.14 27.01 4.74
C PRO A 112 -13.56 28.11 5.72
N SER A 113 -14.54 27.82 6.55
CA SER A 113 -14.71 28.54 7.81
C SER A 113 -13.64 27.98 8.77
N ASN A 114 -13.15 28.79 9.68
CA ASN A 114 -12.16 28.39 10.68
C ASN A 114 -12.51 27.01 11.28
N SER A 115 -11.68 25.98 11.03
CA SER A 115 -11.87 24.59 11.48
C SER A 115 -12.96 23.76 10.80
N THR A 116 -12.99 23.70 9.47
CA THR A 116 -13.81 22.69 8.77
C THR A 116 -13.09 21.35 8.78
N ASP A 117 -13.70 20.34 9.39
CA ASP A 117 -13.18 18.98 9.33
C ASP A 117 -13.76 18.24 8.12
N VAL A 118 -12.90 17.46 7.46
CA VAL A 118 -13.26 16.53 6.38
C VAL A 118 -12.77 15.14 6.71
N TYR A 119 -13.36 14.13 6.11
CA TYR A 119 -12.99 12.73 6.34
C TYR A 119 -12.22 12.20 5.15
N VAL A 120 -10.95 11.89 5.38
CA VAL A 120 -10.01 11.50 4.34
C VAL A 120 -9.77 10.00 4.37
N THR A 121 -9.93 9.37 3.21
CA THR A 121 -9.47 8.00 2.96
C THR A 121 -8.17 8.10 2.17
N TYR A 122 -7.13 7.49 2.67
CA TYR A 122 -5.79 7.65 2.13
C TYR A 122 -4.92 6.44 2.36
N LYS A 123 -3.83 6.36 1.62
CA LYS A 123 -2.77 5.40 1.79
C LYS A 123 -1.65 6.01 2.64
N LEU A 124 -1.19 5.28 3.64
CA LEU A 124 -0.08 5.71 4.50
C LEU A 124 1.20 5.87 3.68
N GLU A 125 2.04 6.80 4.05
CA GLU A 125 3.38 6.91 3.50
C GLU A 125 4.15 5.60 3.64
N LEU A 126 4.84 5.17 2.57
CA LEU A 126 5.61 3.94 2.57
C LEU A 126 6.88 4.11 3.41
N PRO A 127 7.08 3.31 4.47
CA PRO A 127 8.31 3.37 5.25
C PRO A 127 9.49 2.80 4.45
N THR A 128 10.68 3.34 4.69
CA THR A 128 11.92 2.76 4.18
C THR A 128 12.30 1.53 5.02
N ILE A 129 12.64 0.44 4.36
CA ILE A 129 13.15 -0.76 5.01
C ILE A 129 14.64 -0.56 5.32
N VAL A 130 14.97 -0.78 6.59
CA VAL A 130 16.34 -0.86 7.12
C VAL A 130 16.56 -2.24 7.77
N SER A 131 17.78 -2.57 8.14
CA SER A 131 18.14 -3.90 8.69
C SER A 131 17.30 -4.35 9.89
N THR A 132 16.74 -3.41 10.66
CA THR A 132 15.88 -3.67 11.81
C THR A 132 14.39 -3.68 11.50
N SER A 133 14.00 -3.41 10.25
CA SER A 133 12.60 -3.28 9.85
C SER A 133 11.87 -4.62 9.80
N GLY A 134 10.55 -4.55 9.99
CA GLY A 134 9.64 -5.64 9.66
C GLY A 134 9.19 -5.56 8.20
N VAL A 135 9.29 -6.67 7.50
CA VAL A 135 8.78 -6.84 6.12
C VAL A 135 7.37 -7.41 6.19
N PRO A 136 6.37 -6.80 5.54
CA PRO A 136 5.02 -7.33 5.48
C PRO A 136 4.98 -8.76 4.91
N LEU A 137 4.22 -9.65 5.56
CA LEU A 137 4.14 -11.05 5.15
C LEU A 137 3.54 -11.20 3.75
N GLU A 138 2.58 -10.34 3.43
CA GLU A 138 1.90 -10.28 2.13
C GLU A 138 2.85 -10.00 0.95
N TYR A 139 3.99 -9.33 1.19
CA TYR A 139 5.00 -9.05 0.16
C TYR A 139 6.25 -9.93 0.26
N PHE A 140 6.37 -10.72 1.31
CA PHE A 140 7.62 -11.35 1.70
C PHE A 140 8.20 -12.24 0.60
N TYR A 141 7.41 -13.15 0.04
CA TYR A 141 7.88 -14.06 -1.01
C TYR A 141 8.08 -13.36 -2.35
N PHE A 142 7.18 -12.43 -2.72
CA PHE A 142 7.41 -11.55 -3.86
C PHE A 142 8.75 -10.85 -3.76
N MET A 143 9.03 -10.21 -2.61
CA MET A 143 10.27 -9.45 -2.40
C MET A 143 11.50 -10.36 -2.45
N ALA A 144 11.46 -11.55 -1.84
CA ALA A 144 12.59 -12.47 -1.85
C ALA A 144 13.02 -12.85 -3.27
N HIS A 145 12.08 -13.31 -4.10
CA HIS A 145 12.36 -13.70 -5.47
C HIS A 145 12.69 -12.51 -6.38
N ALA A 146 12.00 -11.37 -6.20
CA ALA A 146 12.27 -10.17 -6.98
C ALA A 146 13.65 -9.55 -6.67
N VAL A 147 14.05 -9.53 -5.40
CA VAL A 147 15.39 -9.07 -4.98
C VAL A 147 16.46 -10.01 -5.50
N TYR A 148 16.22 -11.32 -5.43
CA TYR A 148 17.14 -12.30 -6.02
C TYR A 148 17.24 -12.17 -7.54
N ALA A 149 16.14 -11.90 -8.23
CA ALA A 149 16.17 -11.60 -9.67
C ALA A 149 17.01 -10.35 -9.98
N ASP A 150 16.93 -9.31 -9.16
CA ASP A 150 17.75 -8.11 -9.31
C ASP A 150 19.23 -8.40 -9.07
N PHE A 151 19.55 -9.22 -8.08
CA PHE A 151 20.91 -9.69 -7.81
C PHE A 151 21.48 -10.48 -9.00
N LEU A 152 20.71 -11.44 -9.54
CA LEU A 152 21.09 -12.20 -10.73
C LEU A 152 21.36 -11.30 -11.96
N ARG A 153 20.57 -10.23 -12.15
CA ARG A 153 20.82 -9.25 -13.22
C ARG A 153 22.14 -8.50 -13.03
N MET A 154 22.44 -8.12 -11.80
CA MET A 154 23.70 -7.48 -11.46
C MET A 154 24.89 -8.40 -11.78
N ASP A 155 24.73 -9.70 -11.57
CA ASP A 155 25.72 -10.73 -11.85
C ASP A 155 25.70 -11.22 -13.33
N GLY A 156 24.90 -10.60 -14.20
CA GLY A 156 24.81 -10.92 -15.62
C GLY A 156 24.00 -12.19 -15.97
N GLN A 157 23.37 -12.84 -14.99
CA GLN A 157 22.59 -14.07 -15.16
C GLN A 157 21.13 -13.77 -15.57
N ASN A 158 20.94 -13.09 -16.69
CA ASN A 158 19.65 -12.56 -17.12
C ASN A 158 18.57 -13.63 -17.35
N GLU A 159 18.92 -14.79 -17.85
CA GLU A 159 17.96 -15.88 -18.10
C GLU A 159 17.35 -16.40 -16.79
N LYS A 160 18.17 -16.64 -15.78
CA LYS A 160 17.68 -17.04 -14.45
C LYS A 160 16.87 -15.91 -13.79
N ALA A 161 17.31 -14.67 -13.95
CA ALA A 161 16.61 -13.50 -13.42
C ALA A 161 15.17 -13.38 -13.96
N ILE A 162 14.94 -13.73 -15.24
CA ILE A 162 13.61 -13.72 -15.84
C ILE A 162 12.69 -14.77 -15.16
N VAL A 163 13.22 -15.97 -14.90
CA VAL A 163 12.46 -17.02 -14.21
C VAL A 163 12.09 -16.59 -12.79
N GLU A 164 13.03 -16.06 -12.05
CA GLU A 164 12.79 -15.58 -10.68
C GLU A 164 11.82 -14.39 -10.63
N GLU A 165 11.90 -13.49 -11.60
CA GLU A 165 10.94 -12.39 -11.74
C GLU A 165 9.51 -12.90 -12.02
N GLN A 166 9.36 -13.97 -12.80
CA GLN A 166 8.06 -14.59 -13.04
C GLN A 166 7.50 -15.21 -11.76
N ILE A 167 8.32 -15.96 -11.01
CA ILE A 167 7.94 -16.52 -9.72
C ILE A 167 7.52 -15.39 -8.74
N ALA A 168 8.28 -14.32 -8.70
CA ALA A 168 7.94 -13.16 -7.88
C ALA A 168 6.55 -12.58 -8.24
N ARG A 169 6.27 -12.39 -9.53
CA ARG A 169 4.96 -11.91 -10.00
C ARG A 169 3.82 -12.82 -9.59
N GLU A 170 3.99 -14.13 -9.71
CA GLU A 170 2.98 -15.11 -9.30
C GLU A 170 2.63 -14.97 -7.80
N TYR A 171 3.63 -14.75 -6.92
CA TYR A 171 3.37 -14.48 -5.51
C TYR A 171 2.60 -13.19 -5.28
N LEU A 172 2.95 -12.11 -5.99
CA LEU A 172 2.25 -10.83 -5.88
C LEU A 172 0.80 -10.95 -6.37
N ASP A 173 0.59 -11.60 -7.51
CA ASP A 173 -0.74 -11.82 -8.10
C ASP A 173 -1.64 -12.68 -7.20
N GLN A 174 -1.07 -13.67 -6.50
CA GLN A 174 -1.81 -14.45 -5.50
C GLN A 174 -2.30 -13.58 -4.33
N GLU A 175 -1.48 -12.67 -3.84
CA GLU A 175 -1.90 -11.74 -2.78
C GLU A 175 -2.93 -10.71 -3.27
N LEU A 176 -2.77 -10.18 -4.48
CA LEU A 176 -3.75 -9.30 -5.12
C LEU A 176 -5.09 -10.02 -5.32
N GLY A 177 -5.06 -11.28 -5.79
CA GLY A 177 -6.26 -12.10 -5.95
C GLY A 177 -7.01 -12.37 -4.64
N LYS A 178 -6.31 -12.45 -3.49
CA LYS A 178 -6.97 -12.53 -2.17
C LYS A 178 -7.74 -11.25 -1.85
N LEU A 179 -7.18 -10.06 -2.17
CA LEU A 179 -7.85 -8.78 -1.95
C LEU A 179 -9.10 -8.63 -2.84
N ASP A 180 -9.01 -9.02 -4.10
CA ASP A 180 -10.14 -8.98 -5.03
C ASP A 180 -11.27 -9.91 -4.59
N ASN A 181 -10.95 -11.10 -4.09
CA ASN A 181 -11.94 -12.04 -3.56
C ASN A 181 -12.65 -11.48 -2.31
N ILE A 182 -11.95 -10.78 -1.42
CA ILE A 182 -12.55 -10.12 -0.25
C ILE A 182 -13.52 -9.03 -0.71
N ASN A 183 -13.13 -8.21 -1.67
CA ASN A 183 -13.95 -7.14 -2.22
C ASN A 183 -15.18 -7.68 -2.98
N ASN A 184 -15.01 -8.74 -3.77
CA ASN A 184 -16.09 -9.37 -4.52
C ASN A 184 -17.09 -10.09 -3.59
N ASN A 185 -16.65 -10.78 -2.56
CA ASN A 185 -17.53 -11.41 -1.58
C ASN A 185 -18.42 -10.38 -0.86
N ASN A 186 -17.89 -9.22 -0.52
CA ASN A 186 -18.68 -8.13 0.05
C ASN A 186 -19.73 -7.59 -0.94
N SER A 187 -19.45 -7.57 -2.24
CA SER A 187 -20.38 -7.14 -3.30
C SER A 187 -21.48 -8.19 -3.55
N ILE A 188 -21.16 -9.48 -3.48
CA ILE A 188 -22.12 -10.59 -3.61
C ILE A 188 -23.09 -10.62 -2.41
N GLY A 189 -22.57 -10.44 -1.19
CA GLY A 189 -23.41 -10.34 0.01
C GLY A 189 -24.42 -9.19 -0.07
N ARG A 190 -24.02 -8.03 -0.59
CA ARG A 190 -24.92 -6.90 -0.84
C ARG A 190 -25.98 -7.22 -1.92
N LYS A 191 -25.61 -7.88 -3.01
CA LYS A 191 -26.54 -8.29 -4.08
C LYS A 191 -27.55 -9.30 -3.60
N ILE A 192 -27.13 -10.29 -2.81
CA ILE A 192 -28.03 -11.31 -2.22
C ILE A 192 -29.01 -10.68 -1.24
N SER A 193 -28.56 -9.79 -0.35
CA SER A 193 -29.44 -9.12 0.60
C SER A 193 -30.47 -8.22 -0.09
N THR A 194 -30.10 -7.56 -1.17
CA THR A 194 -31.02 -6.75 -1.99
C THR A 194 -32.05 -7.62 -2.73
N TYR A 195 -31.65 -8.81 -3.17
CA TYR A 195 -32.53 -9.76 -3.86
C TYR A 195 -33.56 -10.36 -2.89
N VAL A 196 -33.13 -10.79 -1.70
CA VAL A 196 -34.00 -11.32 -0.63
C VAL A 196 -35.01 -10.25 -0.17
N ASN A 197 -34.60 -9.01 0.02
CA ASN A 197 -35.48 -7.91 0.40
C ASN A 197 -36.50 -7.51 -0.70
N ARG A 198 -36.25 -7.83 -1.98
CA ARG A 198 -37.19 -7.63 -3.08
C ARG A 198 -38.25 -8.75 -3.18
N GLN A 199 -37.93 -9.97 -2.76
CA GLN A 199 -38.87 -11.11 -2.79
C GLN A 199 -39.73 -11.17 -1.56
N SER A 200 -39.43 -10.43 -0.48
CA SER A 200 -40.20 -10.38 0.76
C SER A 200 -41.20 -9.21 0.80
N ARG A 201 -41.45 -8.55 -0.32
CA ARG A 201 -42.53 -7.56 -0.52
C ARG A 201 -43.51 -8.05 -1.58
#